data_df9e0c0dad6551613dffda62a6b2b411
#
_entry.id   df9e0c0dad6551613dffda62a6b2b411
#
_cell.length_a   1.000
_cell.length_b   1.000
_cell.length_c   1.000
_cell.angle_alpha   90.00
_cell.angle_beta   90.00
_cell.angle_gamma   90.00
#
_symmetry.space_group_name_H-M   'P 1'
#
loop_
_entity.id
_entity.type
_entity.pdbx_description
1 polymer ?
#
loop_
_entity_poly.entity_id
_entity_poly.type
_entity_poly.pdbx_seq_one_letter_code
_entity_poly.pdbx_strand_id
1 'polypeptide(L)'
;MRRVLSILLLLVAIASSRAGTHDGNDVVLLGDSNTWLGGDSCDNRRGWSWWFCSCYHPATCVSYARSGATWTNTPSTVRDITGYSETISDNNVIYNQIYRLVDAVRTGVQPIPELVVVMAGTNDAWFCTKRPYALSETADEAFSRTLPACASEAVTLASSVRLACDILMRELPSSRIVLITPMQSVSAGADAIAAVSAIIADCGQRIGLPVIRLDTDGCVKADMERRHRTYTYDGNHTNTEGARCIGEYIARAIDNISDK
;
A
#
# COMPACT_ATOMS: atom_id res chain seq x y z
N MET A 1 -29.38 -1.85 65.01
CA MET A 1 -29.38 -2.24 63.58
C MET A 1 -28.49 -1.31 62.80
N ARG A 2 -27.23 -1.69 62.55
CA ARG A 2 -26.26 -0.92 61.75
C ARG A 2 -26.26 -1.49 60.32
N ARG A 3 -26.64 -0.65 59.35
CA ARG A 3 -26.56 -1.03 57.91
C ARG A 3 -25.14 -0.73 57.45
N VAL A 4 -24.41 -1.76 57.02
CA VAL A 4 -23.11 -1.65 56.36
C VAL A 4 -23.38 -1.44 54.87
N LEU A 5 -22.95 -0.29 54.39
CA LEU A 5 -23.03 0.06 52.96
C LEU A 5 -21.74 -0.39 52.28
N SER A 6 -21.80 -1.49 51.53
CA SER A 6 -20.64 -1.95 50.75
C SER A 6 -20.55 -1.17 49.42
N ILE A 7 -19.53 -0.35 49.33
CA ILE A 7 -19.19 0.34 48.08
C ILE A 7 -18.34 -0.59 47.23
N LEU A 8 -18.88 -1.05 46.12
CA LEU A 8 -18.18 -1.81 45.11
C LEU A 8 -17.38 -0.86 44.21
N LEU A 9 -16.07 -0.76 44.40
CA LEU A 9 -15.17 -0.03 43.50
C LEU A 9 -14.97 -0.86 42.24
N LEU A 10 -15.54 -0.42 41.11
CA LEU A 10 -15.30 -0.95 39.79
C LEU A 10 -13.98 -0.36 39.25
N LEU A 11 -12.89 -1.11 39.32
CA LEU A 11 -11.62 -0.76 38.66
C LEU A 11 -11.79 -0.99 37.15
N VAL A 12 -12.00 0.08 36.40
CA VAL A 12 -11.88 0.08 34.96
C VAL A 12 -10.40 0.11 34.64
N ALA A 13 -9.83 -1.03 34.26
CA ALA A 13 -8.49 -1.10 33.68
C ALA A 13 -8.54 -0.46 32.30
N ILE A 14 -8.09 0.78 32.19
CA ILE A 14 -7.79 1.41 30.92
C ILE A 14 -6.53 0.72 30.40
N ALA A 15 -6.70 -0.21 29.49
CA ALA A 15 -5.58 -0.73 28.70
C ALA A 15 -5.06 0.42 27.82
N SER A 16 -4.06 1.13 28.31
CA SER A 16 -3.23 2.01 27.48
C SER A 16 -2.50 1.12 26.51
N SER A 17 -2.97 1.04 25.25
CA SER A 17 -2.16 0.52 24.17
C SER A 17 -0.91 1.41 24.11
N ARG A 18 0.23 0.89 24.54
CA ARG A 18 1.51 1.49 24.25
C ARG A 18 1.63 1.49 22.71
N ALA A 19 1.48 2.65 22.10
CA ALA A 19 2.01 2.87 20.76
C ALA A 19 3.52 2.59 20.87
N GLY A 20 3.98 1.56 20.18
CA GLY A 20 5.41 1.29 20.07
C GLY A 20 6.05 2.52 19.42
N THR A 21 7.11 3.06 20.03
CA THR A 21 7.91 4.09 19.36
C THR A 21 8.81 3.36 18.37
N HIS A 22 8.61 3.63 17.08
CA HIS A 22 9.48 3.14 16.01
C HIS A 22 10.60 4.15 15.72
N ASP A 23 11.03 4.87 16.76
CA ASP A 23 12.09 5.88 16.73
C ASP A 23 13.44 5.26 16.30
N GLY A 24 13.68 5.10 15.04
CA GLY A 24 14.87 4.46 14.49
C GLY A 24 14.58 3.70 13.20
N ASN A 25 13.31 3.51 12.86
CA ASN A 25 12.92 2.79 11.64
C ASN A 25 12.85 3.72 10.45
N ASP A 26 13.61 3.40 9.40
CA ASP A 26 13.47 4.04 8.10
C ASP A 26 12.35 3.36 7.30
N VAL A 27 11.38 4.15 6.85
CA VAL A 27 10.21 3.65 6.10
C VAL A 27 10.24 4.17 4.68
N VAL A 28 9.96 3.29 3.72
CA VAL A 28 9.78 3.65 2.32
C VAL A 28 8.38 3.25 1.84
N LEU A 29 7.74 4.17 1.12
CA LEU A 29 6.43 3.99 0.54
C LEU A 29 6.53 3.90 -0.99
N LEU A 30 5.90 2.87 -1.56
CA LEU A 30 5.69 2.71 -2.99
C LEU A 30 4.18 2.74 -3.26
N GLY A 31 3.77 3.24 -4.41
CA GLY A 31 2.33 3.26 -4.68
C GLY A 31 1.90 4.13 -5.84
N ASP A 32 0.59 4.32 -5.90
CA ASP A 32 -0.08 5.15 -6.90
C ASP A 32 -0.36 6.58 -6.39
N SER A 33 -1.30 7.27 -7.03
CA SER A 33 -1.66 8.66 -6.71
C SER A 33 -2.10 8.87 -5.26
N ASN A 34 -2.74 7.88 -4.64
CA ASN A 34 -3.19 8.00 -3.25
C ASN A 34 -2.02 8.06 -2.26
N THR A 35 -0.91 7.38 -2.57
CA THR A 35 0.33 7.49 -1.79
C THR A 35 1.12 8.74 -2.19
N TRP A 36 1.20 9.06 -3.48
CA TRP A 36 1.89 10.25 -4.02
C TRP A 36 1.36 11.58 -3.47
N LEU A 37 0.07 11.67 -3.12
CA LEU A 37 -0.53 12.85 -2.48
C LEU A 37 0.20 13.29 -1.20
N GLY A 38 0.90 12.41 -0.53
CA GLY A 38 1.71 12.73 0.64
C GLY A 38 3.03 13.45 0.36
N GLY A 39 3.43 13.53 -0.92
CA GLY A 39 4.73 14.04 -1.33
C GLY A 39 5.86 13.03 -1.13
N ASP A 40 7.01 13.30 -1.73
CA ASP A 40 8.18 12.41 -1.63
C ASP A 40 8.75 12.34 -0.20
N SER A 41 8.57 13.40 0.60
CA SER A 41 8.98 13.49 2.01
C SER A 41 7.86 13.12 3.00
N CYS A 42 6.72 12.63 2.53
CA CYS A 42 5.57 12.23 3.35
C CYS A 42 5.04 13.36 4.28
N ASP A 43 5.26 14.62 3.92
CA ASP A 43 4.97 15.80 4.75
C ASP A 43 3.70 16.57 4.35
N ASN A 44 2.99 16.10 3.32
CA ASN A 44 1.74 16.70 2.87
C ASN A 44 0.53 16.05 3.55
N ARG A 45 -0.24 16.83 4.31
CA ARG A 45 -1.44 16.40 5.02
C ARG A 45 -2.58 15.88 4.13
N ARG A 46 -2.52 16.10 2.83
CA ARG A 46 -3.47 15.54 1.86
C ARG A 46 -3.23 14.06 1.59
N GLY A 47 -2.04 13.55 1.90
CA GLY A 47 -1.70 12.13 1.78
C GLY A 47 -1.82 11.40 3.11
N TRP A 48 -2.18 10.13 3.04
CA TRP A 48 -2.27 9.25 4.20
C TRP A 48 -0.93 9.07 4.91
N SER A 49 0.19 9.22 4.19
CA SER A 49 1.55 9.05 4.72
C SER A 49 1.88 10.05 5.84
N TRP A 50 1.42 11.29 5.75
CA TRP A 50 1.54 12.25 6.86
C TRP A 50 0.93 11.73 8.16
N TRP A 51 -0.30 11.21 8.07
CA TRP A 51 -1.04 10.71 9.24
C TRP A 51 -0.47 9.39 9.75
N PHE A 52 0.00 8.55 8.83
CA PHE A 52 0.76 7.36 9.17
C PHE A 52 2.00 7.71 9.98
N CYS A 53 2.84 8.62 9.51
CA CYS A 53 4.03 9.07 10.22
C CYS A 53 3.71 9.69 11.59
N SER A 54 2.60 10.43 11.68
CA SER A 54 2.14 11.02 12.94
C SER A 54 1.74 9.99 14.00
N CYS A 55 1.38 8.78 13.61
CA CYS A 55 0.97 7.70 14.51
C CYS A 55 2.06 6.64 14.70
N TYR A 56 2.76 6.29 13.63
CA TYR A 56 3.79 5.25 13.61
C TYR A 56 5.15 5.73 14.13
N HIS A 57 5.41 7.05 14.02
CA HIS A 57 6.66 7.72 14.47
C HIS A 57 7.94 7.08 13.89
N PRO A 58 8.08 6.95 12.55
CA PRO A 58 9.31 6.47 11.95
C PRO A 58 10.44 7.53 12.11
N ALA A 59 11.71 7.10 12.08
CA ALA A 59 12.85 8.02 12.02
C ALA A 59 12.84 8.82 10.71
N THR A 60 12.61 8.13 9.60
CA THR A 60 12.42 8.75 8.28
C THR A 60 11.27 8.07 7.53
N CYS A 61 10.62 8.81 6.66
CA CYS A 61 9.63 8.26 5.73
C CYS A 61 9.79 8.93 4.37
N VAL A 62 10.08 8.14 3.34
CA VAL A 62 10.30 8.60 1.97
C VAL A 62 9.36 7.86 1.02
N SER A 63 8.82 8.55 0.03
CA SER A 63 7.91 7.98 -0.94
C SER A 63 8.49 8.03 -2.36
N TYR A 64 8.48 6.88 -3.04
CA TYR A 64 8.74 6.75 -4.48
C TYR A 64 7.45 6.62 -5.30
N ALA A 65 6.29 6.75 -4.64
CA ALA A 65 4.99 6.65 -5.29
C ALA A 65 4.81 7.70 -6.40
N ARG A 66 4.07 7.33 -7.45
CA ARG A 66 3.74 8.25 -8.56
C ARG A 66 2.28 8.12 -8.98
N SER A 67 1.68 9.25 -9.32
CA SER A 67 0.32 9.30 -9.85
C SER A 67 0.19 8.42 -11.09
N GLY A 68 -0.91 7.68 -11.22
CA GLY A 68 -1.16 6.78 -12.34
C GLY A 68 -0.40 5.45 -12.31
N ALA A 69 0.40 5.17 -11.29
CA ALA A 69 1.17 3.92 -11.20
C ALA A 69 0.26 2.69 -11.09
N THR A 70 0.70 1.60 -11.74
CA THR A 70 0.06 0.28 -11.70
C THR A 70 1.04 -0.77 -11.19
N TRP A 71 0.51 -1.86 -10.65
CA TRP A 71 1.27 -3.10 -10.49
C TRP A 71 1.57 -3.73 -11.84
N THR A 72 0.54 -3.79 -12.69
CA THR A 72 0.58 -4.46 -13.99
C THR A 72 1.57 -3.79 -14.92
N ASN A 73 2.51 -4.57 -15.43
CA ASN A 73 3.42 -4.15 -16.49
C ASN A 73 2.77 -4.32 -17.86
N THR A 74 3.47 -3.89 -18.91
CA THR A 74 3.12 -4.12 -20.31
C THR A 74 4.28 -4.76 -21.05
N PRO A 75 4.06 -5.33 -22.26
CA PRO A 75 5.16 -5.82 -23.09
C PRO A 75 6.23 -4.76 -23.43
N SER A 76 5.87 -3.48 -23.30
CA SER A 76 6.77 -2.33 -23.52
C SER A 76 7.45 -1.82 -22.24
N THR A 77 7.11 -2.38 -21.07
CA THR A 77 7.73 -1.95 -19.82
C THR A 77 9.21 -2.30 -19.82
N VAL A 78 10.03 -1.29 -19.64
CA VAL A 78 11.48 -1.40 -19.47
C VAL A 78 11.91 -0.90 -18.11
N ARG A 79 13.05 -1.38 -17.63
CA ARG A 79 13.64 -0.82 -16.41
C ARG A 79 14.10 0.60 -16.70
N ASP A 80 13.46 1.56 -16.02
CA ASP A 80 13.77 2.98 -16.11
C ASP A 80 13.75 3.61 -14.72
N ILE A 81 14.92 4.02 -14.23
CA ILE A 81 15.09 4.66 -12.93
C ILE A 81 15.19 6.19 -13.05
N THR A 82 15.25 6.73 -14.24
CA THR A 82 15.47 8.16 -14.50
C THR A 82 14.20 8.90 -14.92
N GLY A 83 13.34 8.24 -15.70
CA GLY A 83 12.09 8.81 -16.18
C GLY A 83 10.98 8.72 -15.13
N TYR A 84 10.28 9.84 -14.92
CA TYR A 84 9.05 9.90 -14.15
C TYR A 84 7.90 10.32 -15.03
N SER A 85 6.74 9.67 -14.84
CA SER A 85 5.49 10.14 -15.39
C SER A 85 4.45 10.19 -14.26
N GLU A 86 3.67 11.24 -14.20
CA GLU A 86 2.53 11.38 -13.26
C GLU A 86 1.20 11.00 -13.92
N THR A 87 1.28 10.41 -15.10
CA THR A 87 0.14 9.87 -15.84
C THR A 87 0.35 8.40 -16.10
N ILE A 88 -0.73 7.66 -16.42
CA ILE A 88 -0.59 6.26 -16.84
C ILE A 88 0.29 6.16 -18.07
N SER A 89 1.36 5.41 -17.94
CA SER A 89 2.30 5.08 -19.01
C SER A 89 2.88 3.69 -18.80
N ASP A 90 3.52 3.14 -19.83
CA ASP A 90 4.12 1.81 -19.77
C ASP A 90 5.26 1.70 -18.74
N ASN A 91 5.89 2.82 -18.38
CA ASN A 91 6.96 2.87 -17.40
C ASN A 91 6.56 3.43 -16.03
N ASN A 92 5.32 3.90 -15.87
CA ASN A 92 4.80 4.31 -14.56
C ASN A 92 4.22 3.10 -13.83
N VAL A 93 5.07 2.26 -13.28
CA VAL A 93 4.75 0.98 -12.65
C VAL A 93 5.53 0.80 -11.35
N ILE A 94 5.00 -0.04 -10.44
CA ILE A 94 5.65 -0.39 -9.17
C ILE A 94 7.05 -0.99 -9.42
N TYR A 95 7.22 -1.79 -10.46
CA TYR A 95 8.51 -2.35 -10.87
C TYR A 95 9.63 -1.28 -10.95
N ASN A 96 9.35 -0.15 -11.58
CA ASN A 96 10.32 0.92 -11.71
C ASN A 96 10.53 1.72 -10.41
N GLN A 97 9.51 1.86 -9.57
CA GLN A 97 9.66 2.45 -8.24
C GLN A 97 10.60 1.61 -7.36
N ILE A 98 10.47 0.28 -7.42
CA ILE A 98 11.37 -0.64 -6.70
C ILE A 98 12.81 -0.45 -7.16
N TYR A 99 13.06 -0.37 -8.46
CA TYR A 99 14.44 -0.19 -8.94
C TYR A 99 15.02 1.19 -8.62
N ARG A 100 14.20 2.24 -8.52
CA ARG A 100 14.63 3.54 -8.00
C ARG A 100 15.05 3.45 -6.54
N LEU A 101 14.25 2.78 -5.72
CA LEU A 101 14.61 2.52 -4.32
C LEU A 101 15.90 1.70 -4.21
N VAL A 102 16.01 0.60 -4.95
CA VAL A 102 17.21 -0.26 -4.93
C VAL A 102 18.46 0.51 -5.37
N ASP A 103 18.34 1.35 -6.39
CA ASP A 103 19.44 2.19 -6.86
C ASP A 103 19.83 3.24 -5.81
N ALA A 104 18.87 3.90 -5.19
CA ALA A 104 19.10 4.86 -4.11
C ALA A 104 19.79 4.21 -2.89
N VAL A 105 19.43 2.98 -2.54
CA VAL A 105 20.11 2.21 -1.48
C VAL A 105 21.53 1.85 -1.88
N ARG A 106 21.74 1.36 -3.11
CA ARG A 106 23.07 0.98 -3.60
C ARG A 106 24.04 2.15 -3.70
N THR A 107 23.51 3.34 -4.00
CA THR A 107 24.29 4.58 -4.11
C THR A 107 24.46 5.31 -2.78
N GLY A 108 23.85 4.81 -1.70
CA GLY A 108 23.91 5.41 -0.37
C GLY A 108 23.07 6.68 -0.19
N VAL A 109 22.21 6.99 -1.15
CA VAL A 109 21.25 8.13 -1.07
C VAL A 109 20.11 7.81 -0.09
N GLN A 110 19.69 6.55 -0.05
CA GLN A 110 18.65 6.03 0.85
C GLN A 110 19.28 4.98 1.77
N PRO A 111 19.11 5.08 3.10
CA PRO A 111 19.40 3.96 4.00
C PRO A 111 18.58 2.71 3.63
N ILE A 112 19.07 1.52 3.96
CA ILE A 112 18.25 0.32 3.81
C ILE A 112 17.02 0.46 4.72
N PRO A 113 15.79 0.51 4.19
CA PRO A 113 14.61 0.70 5.01
C PRO A 113 14.31 -0.56 5.84
N GLU A 114 13.90 -0.39 7.09
CA GLU A 114 13.36 -1.47 7.92
C GLU A 114 11.97 -1.89 7.43
N LEU A 115 11.22 -0.95 6.85
CA LEU A 115 9.86 -1.19 6.38
C LEU A 115 9.64 -0.62 4.98
N VAL A 116 9.20 -1.47 4.07
CA VAL A 116 8.70 -1.08 2.74
C VAL A 116 7.20 -1.34 2.68
N VAL A 117 6.42 -0.29 2.43
CA VAL A 117 4.96 -0.39 2.28
C VAL A 117 4.59 -0.14 0.82
N VAL A 118 3.82 -1.04 0.24
CA VAL A 118 3.38 -0.92 -1.17
C VAL A 118 1.86 -0.85 -1.24
N MET A 119 1.33 0.32 -1.58
CA MET A 119 -0.11 0.56 -1.75
C MET A 119 -0.41 0.98 -3.18
N ALA A 120 -0.90 0.05 -4.00
CA ALA A 120 -1.27 0.29 -5.38
C ALA A 120 -2.37 -0.69 -5.82
N GLY A 121 -2.92 -0.46 -7.01
CA GLY A 121 -3.96 -1.30 -7.62
C GLY A 121 -5.19 -0.49 -8.06
N THR A 122 -5.34 0.76 -7.63
CA THR A 122 -6.45 1.62 -8.06
C THR A 122 -6.46 1.77 -9.57
N ASN A 123 -5.30 2.00 -10.18
CA ASN A 123 -5.18 2.18 -11.62
C ASN A 123 -5.29 0.85 -12.39
N ASP A 124 -4.87 -0.26 -11.79
CA ASP A 124 -5.11 -1.61 -12.36
C ASP A 124 -6.60 -1.90 -12.48
N ALA A 125 -7.40 -1.51 -11.47
CA ALA A 125 -8.84 -1.63 -11.48
C ALA A 125 -9.51 -0.62 -12.42
N TRP A 126 -9.13 0.67 -12.33
CA TRP A 126 -9.77 1.74 -13.09
C TRP A 126 -9.56 1.61 -14.61
N PHE A 127 -8.38 1.16 -15.00
CA PHE A 127 -8.01 1.07 -16.41
C PHE A 127 -7.89 -0.37 -16.92
N CYS A 128 -8.55 -1.33 -16.25
CA CYS A 128 -8.52 -2.74 -16.64
C CYS A 128 -8.99 -2.96 -18.10
N THR A 129 -9.91 -2.14 -18.63
CA THR A 129 -10.34 -2.20 -20.02
C THR A 129 -9.25 -1.83 -21.04
N LYS A 130 -8.24 -1.04 -20.63
CA LYS A 130 -7.07 -0.70 -21.46
C LYS A 130 -5.98 -1.78 -21.39
N ARG A 131 -6.04 -2.65 -20.40
CA ARG A 131 -5.13 -3.77 -20.16
C ARG A 131 -5.94 -5.04 -19.90
N PRO A 132 -6.68 -5.57 -20.90
CA PRO A 132 -7.64 -6.66 -20.69
C PRO A 132 -6.98 -7.97 -20.20
N TYR A 133 -5.69 -8.12 -20.40
CA TYR A 133 -4.92 -9.24 -19.87
C TYR A 133 -4.51 -9.11 -18.40
N ALA A 134 -4.65 -7.92 -17.80
CA ALA A 134 -4.16 -7.67 -16.45
C ALA A 134 -4.76 -8.65 -15.41
N LEU A 135 -6.05 -8.94 -15.52
CA LEU A 135 -6.77 -9.82 -14.60
C LEU A 135 -7.00 -11.23 -15.16
N SER A 136 -6.31 -11.62 -16.25
CA SER A 136 -6.52 -12.91 -16.93
C SER A 136 -5.81 -14.10 -16.26
N GLU A 137 -5.05 -13.87 -15.21
CA GLU A 137 -4.26 -14.87 -14.50
C GLU A 137 -4.52 -14.82 -13.00
N THR A 138 -4.78 -15.97 -12.42
CA THR A 138 -4.90 -16.14 -10.96
C THR A 138 -3.51 -16.19 -10.30
N ALA A 139 -3.45 -16.01 -8.99
CA ALA A 139 -2.23 -16.23 -8.24
C ALA A 139 -1.73 -17.69 -8.39
N ASP A 140 -2.64 -18.68 -8.39
CA ASP A 140 -2.29 -20.10 -8.58
C ASP A 140 -1.53 -20.33 -9.89
N GLU A 141 -2.06 -19.81 -10.98
CA GLU A 141 -1.44 -19.93 -12.31
C GLU A 141 -0.08 -19.22 -12.37
N ALA A 142 -0.01 -17.99 -11.85
CA ALA A 142 1.23 -17.23 -11.82
C ALA A 142 2.34 -17.94 -11.02
N PHE A 143 2.00 -18.56 -9.89
CA PHE A 143 2.97 -19.25 -9.05
C PHE A 143 3.31 -20.67 -9.49
N SER A 144 2.50 -21.28 -10.35
CA SER A 144 2.80 -22.60 -10.97
C SER A 144 3.85 -22.53 -12.08
N ARG A 145 4.12 -21.33 -12.60
CA ARG A 145 5.09 -21.10 -13.69
C ARG A 145 6.44 -20.62 -13.15
N THR A 146 7.45 -20.66 -14.01
CA THR A 146 8.74 -20.02 -13.75
C THR A 146 8.52 -18.52 -13.51
N LEU A 147 9.28 -17.93 -12.57
CA LEU A 147 9.26 -16.50 -12.33
C LEU A 147 9.66 -15.76 -13.62
N PRO A 148 8.91 -14.74 -14.06
CA PRO A 148 9.30 -13.91 -15.20
C PRO A 148 10.70 -13.31 -15.01
N ALA A 149 11.50 -13.27 -16.07
CA ALA A 149 12.86 -12.73 -16.02
C ALA A 149 12.87 -11.19 -16.00
N CYS A 150 11.83 -10.56 -16.55
CA CYS A 150 11.72 -9.10 -16.66
C CYS A 150 10.26 -8.64 -16.64
N ALA A 151 10.07 -7.33 -16.54
CA ALA A 151 8.73 -6.71 -16.46
C ALA A 151 7.87 -6.98 -17.71
N SER A 152 8.47 -6.99 -18.91
CA SER A 152 7.75 -7.22 -20.16
C SER A 152 7.19 -8.65 -20.31
N GLU A 153 7.63 -9.59 -19.48
CA GLU A 153 7.10 -10.96 -19.37
C GLU A 153 6.05 -11.08 -18.26
N ALA A 154 6.07 -10.18 -17.27
CA ALA A 154 5.16 -10.13 -16.14
C ALA A 154 4.02 -9.13 -16.40
N VAL A 155 3.13 -9.45 -17.34
CA VAL A 155 2.12 -8.51 -17.83
C VAL A 155 0.74 -8.67 -17.19
N THR A 156 0.51 -9.72 -16.42
CA THR A 156 -0.70 -9.86 -15.60
C THR A 156 -0.48 -9.28 -14.22
N LEU A 157 -1.55 -8.96 -13.49
CA LEU A 157 -1.45 -8.45 -12.14
C LEU A 157 -0.73 -9.44 -11.21
N ALA A 158 -1.13 -10.72 -11.25
CA ALA A 158 -0.53 -11.76 -10.41
C ALA A 158 0.96 -11.93 -10.68
N SER A 159 1.38 -12.02 -11.96
CA SER A 159 2.80 -12.14 -12.29
C SER A 159 3.59 -10.87 -11.99
N SER A 160 2.99 -9.68 -12.13
CA SER A 160 3.63 -8.40 -11.78
C SER A 160 3.86 -8.26 -10.28
N VAL A 161 2.85 -8.59 -9.45
CA VAL A 161 2.99 -8.58 -7.98
C VAL A 161 4.07 -9.58 -7.55
N ARG A 162 4.04 -10.80 -8.09
CA ARG A 162 5.02 -11.84 -7.79
C ARG A 162 6.45 -11.39 -8.12
N LEU A 163 6.68 -10.87 -9.32
CA LEU A 163 7.99 -10.38 -9.74
C LEU A 163 8.47 -9.21 -8.88
N ALA A 164 7.60 -8.25 -8.61
CA ALA A 164 7.92 -7.08 -7.80
C ALA A 164 8.33 -7.47 -6.36
N CYS A 165 7.57 -8.38 -5.73
CA CYS A 165 7.89 -8.87 -4.39
C CYS A 165 9.19 -9.68 -4.36
N ASP A 166 9.45 -10.52 -5.38
CA ASP A 166 10.70 -11.26 -5.51
C ASP A 166 11.91 -10.31 -5.58
N ILE A 167 11.81 -9.25 -6.37
CA ILE A 167 12.87 -8.23 -6.47
C ILE A 167 13.08 -7.55 -5.12
N LEU A 168 12.03 -7.12 -4.43
CA LEU A 168 12.14 -6.49 -3.12
C LEU A 168 12.83 -7.41 -2.10
N MET A 169 12.39 -8.66 -1.98
CA MET A 169 12.95 -9.62 -1.04
C MET A 169 14.41 -9.97 -1.35
N ARG A 170 14.77 -10.03 -2.62
CA ARG A 170 16.15 -10.33 -3.04
C ARG A 170 17.08 -9.14 -2.85
N GLU A 171 16.65 -7.94 -3.20
CA GLU A 171 17.48 -6.74 -3.18
C GLU A 171 17.54 -6.07 -1.81
N LEU A 172 16.51 -6.25 -0.98
CA LEU A 172 16.36 -5.67 0.35
C LEU A 172 15.99 -6.76 1.38
N PRO A 173 16.83 -7.78 1.57
CA PRO A 173 16.47 -8.97 2.36
C PRO A 173 16.29 -8.71 3.85
N SER A 174 16.76 -7.59 4.37
CA SER A 174 16.57 -7.17 5.77
C SER A 174 15.32 -6.31 5.98
N SER A 175 14.68 -5.87 4.88
CA SER A 175 13.49 -5.02 4.97
C SER A 175 12.24 -5.87 5.18
N ARG A 176 11.38 -5.43 6.10
CA ARG A 176 10.01 -5.94 6.20
C ARG A 176 9.16 -5.34 5.09
N ILE A 177 8.41 -6.16 4.40
CA ILE A 177 7.55 -5.73 3.29
C ILE A 177 6.09 -5.92 3.70
N VAL A 178 5.26 -4.90 3.51
CA VAL A 178 3.81 -4.93 3.74
C VAL A 178 3.10 -4.49 2.47
N LEU A 179 2.19 -5.32 1.99
CA LEU A 179 1.32 -4.99 0.87
C LEU A 179 0.02 -4.39 1.39
N ILE A 180 -0.51 -3.41 0.67
CA ILE A 180 -1.80 -2.80 0.98
C ILE A 180 -2.65 -2.81 -0.29
N THR A 181 -3.86 -3.37 -0.21
CA THR A 181 -4.80 -3.31 -1.33
C THR A 181 -5.30 -1.88 -1.54
N PRO A 182 -5.72 -1.50 -2.76
CA PRO A 182 -6.30 -0.20 -2.98
C PRO A 182 -7.56 0.00 -2.12
N MET A 183 -7.83 1.23 -1.70
CA MET A 183 -9.13 1.59 -1.15
C MET A 183 -10.21 1.54 -2.23
N GLN A 184 -11.48 1.51 -1.84
CA GLN A 184 -12.57 1.58 -2.82
C GLN A 184 -12.55 2.92 -3.57
N SER A 185 -12.96 2.87 -4.84
CA SER A 185 -12.93 4.00 -5.77
C SER A 185 -14.25 4.06 -6.55
N VAL A 186 -14.80 5.26 -6.69
CA VAL A 186 -16.06 5.46 -7.45
C VAL A 186 -15.83 5.21 -8.93
N SER A 187 -14.70 5.65 -9.47
CA SER A 187 -14.41 5.54 -10.91
C SER A 187 -14.00 4.14 -11.34
N ALA A 188 -13.24 3.44 -10.50
CA ALA A 188 -12.89 2.04 -10.77
C ALA A 188 -14.09 1.09 -10.55
N GLY A 189 -14.96 1.43 -9.61
CA GLY A 189 -16.06 0.58 -9.16
C GLY A 189 -15.62 -0.46 -8.11
N ALA A 190 -16.55 -0.83 -7.24
CA ALA A 190 -16.27 -1.72 -6.11
C ALA A 190 -15.84 -3.13 -6.56
N ASP A 191 -16.47 -3.67 -7.62
CA ASP A 191 -16.18 -5.01 -8.11
C ASP A 191 -14.77 -5.12 -8.71
N ALA A 192 -14.35 -4.11 -9.49
CA ALA A 192 -13.00 -4.10 -10.07
C ALA A 192 -11.93 -3.95 -8.97
N ILE A 193 -12.16 -3.10 -7.97
CA ILE A 193 -11.27 -2.98 -6.80
C ILE A 193 -11.22 -4.30 -6.04
N ALA A 194 -12.35 -4.98 -5.82
CA ALA A 194 -12.37 -6.26 -5.12
C ALA A 194 -11.60 -7.34 -5.88
N ALA A 195 -11.74 -7.42 -7.20
CA ALA A 195 -11.01 -8.38 -8.04
C ALA A 195 -9.49 -8.15 -7.99
N VAL A 196 -9.06 -6.90 -8.13
CA VAL A 196 -7.62 -6.53 -8.00
C VAL A 196 -7.11 -6.84 -6.61
N SER A 197 -7.86 -6.48 -5.58
CA SER A 197 -7.47 -6.70 -4.18
C SER A 197 -7.36 -8.18 -3.82
N ALA A 198 -8.24 -9.02 -4.36
CA ALA A 198 -8.17 -10.47 -4.17
C ALA A 198 -6.87 -11.05 -4.73
N ILE A 199 -6.49 -10.68 -5.96
CA ILE A 199 -5.24 -11.13 -6.58
C ILE A 199 -4.02 -10.68 -5.76
N ILE A 200 -3.99 -9.42 -5.33
CA ILE A 200 -2.88 -8.90 -4.49
C ILE A 200 -2.80 -9.68 -3.16
N ALA A 201 -3.94 -9.93 -2.52
CA ALA A 201 -3.99 -10.67 -1.26
C ALA A 201 -3.53 -12.12 -1.42
N ASP A 202 -3.99 -12.81 -2.47
CA ASP A 202 -3.60 -14.18 -2.76
C ASP A 202 -2.11 -14.30 -3.08
N CYS A 203 -1.55 -13.35 -3.83
CA CYS A 203 -0.11 -13.27 -4.07
C CYS A 203 0.67 -13.06 -2.77
N GLY A 204 0.25 -12.10 -1.93
CA GLY A 204 0.89 -11.84 -0.64
C GLY A 204 0.87 -13.07 0.28
N GLN A 205 -0.26 -13.74 0.38
CA GLN A 205 -0.40 -14.97 1.17
C GLN A 205 0.57 -16.06 0.70
N ARG A 206 0.71 -16.26 -0.62
CA ARG A 206 1.61 -17.28 -1.18
C ARG A 206 3.09 -16.98 -0.95
N ILE A 207 3.44 -15.71 -0.95
CA ILE A 207 4.81 -15.25 -0.68
C ILE A 207 5.10 -15.25 0.83
N GLY A 208 4.07 -15.25 1.67
CA GLY A 208 4.21 -15.09 3.13
C GLY A 208 4.36 -13.63 3.55
N LEU A 209 3.92 -12.68 2.72
CA LEU A 209 3.92 -11.26 3.06
C LEU A 209 2.58 -10.84 3.66
N PRO A 210 2.58 -9.98 4.71
CA PRO A 210 1.35 -9.44 5.25
C PRO A 210 0.64 -8.52 4.25
N VAL A 211 -0.70 -8.61 4.21
CA VAL A 211 -1.54 -7.79 3.36
C VAL A 211 -2.60 -7.08 4.19
N ILE A 212 -2.62 -5.75 4.13
CA ILE A 212 -3.66 -4.91 4.73
C ILE A 212 -4.76 -4.67 3.70
N ARG A 213 -5.99 -4.99 4.04
CA ARG A 213 -7.16 -4.96 3.13
C ARG A 213 -7.91 -3.64 3.24
N LEU A 214 -7.46 -2.57 2.55
CA LEU A 214 -8.20 -1.30 2.52
C LEU A 214 -9.51 -1.37 1.73
N ASP A 215 -9.62 -2.28 0.78
CA ASP A 215 -10.85 -2.50 0.01
C ASP A 215 -12.02 -2.94 0.89
N THR A 216 -11.76 -3.76 1.93
CA THR A 216 -12.77 -4.24 2.88
C THR A 216 -12.79 -3.44 4.18
N ASP A 217 -11.64 -3.14 4.76
CA ASP A 217 -11.51 -2.63 6.12
C ASP A 217 -11.31 -1.10 6.17
N GLY A 218 -10.96 -0.48 5.02
CA GLY A 218 -10.77 0.96 4.91
C GLY A 218 -12.09 1.75 5.07
N CYS A 219 -11.96 3.01 5.47
CA CYS A 219 -13.10 3.92 5.66
C CYS A 219 -13.75 4.38 4.35
N VAL A 220 -13.04 4.37 3.24
CA VAL A 220 -13.55 4.80 1.93
C VAL A 220 -14.42 3.69 1.34
N LYS A 221 -15.71 3.97 1.16
CA LYS A 221 -16.68 3.07 0.53
C LYS A 221 -17.26 3.72 -0.72
N ALA A 222 -17.08 3.10 -1.88
CA ALA A 222 -17.44 3.68 -3.19
C ALA A 222 -18.90 4.15 -3.25
N ASP A 223 -19.83 3.37 -2.70
CA ASP A 223 -21.26 3.74 -2.71
C ASP A 223 -21.57 4.94 -1.81
N MET A 224 -20.87 5.07 -0.68
CA MET A 224 -21.00 6.24 0.19
C MET A 224 -20.38 7.47 -0.49
N GLU A 225 -19.18 7.33 -1.05
CA GLU A 225 -18.49 8.40 -1.76
C GLU A 225 -19.21 8.85 -3.03
N ARG A 226 -19.98 7.99 -3.69
CA ARG A 226 -20.85 8.37 -4.80
C ARG A 226 -21.96 9.32 -4.37
N ARG A 227 -22.49 9.15 -3.15
CA ARG A 227 -23.57 9.96 -2.58
C ARG A 227 -23.04 11.23 -1.91
N HIS A 228 -21.98 11.07 -1.12
CA HIS A 228 -21.36 12.13 -0.31
C HIS A 228 -19.85 11.98 -0.35
N ARG A 229 -19.12 13.01 -0.70
CA ARG A 229 -17.66 13.05 -0.70
C ARG A 229 -17.14 13.25 0.73
N THR A 230 -17.30 12.24 1.59
CA THR A 230 -16.90 12.31 3.00
C THR A 230 -15.38 12.18 3.15
N TYR A 231 -14.79 11.20 2.47
CA TYR A 231 -13.38 10.83 2.59
C TYR A 231 -12.55 11.10 1.33
N THR A 232 -13.20 11.46 0.23
CA THR A 232 -12.52 11.78 -1.03
C THR A 232 -12.99 13.14 -1.56
N TYR A 233 -12.15 13.79 -2.37
CA TYR A 233 -12.59 15.02 -3.03
C TYR A 233 -13.22 14.76 -4.41
N ASP A 234 -12.89 13.65 -5.06
CA ASP A 234 -13.37 13.31 -6.41
C ASP A 234 -14.00 11.89 -6.52
N GLY A 235 -14.01 11.14 -5.40
CA GLY A 235 -14.47 9.75 -5.34
C GLY A 235 -13.34 8.72 -5.50
N ASN A 236 -12.10 9.16 -5.70
CA ASN A 236 -10.95 8.29 -5.94
C ASN A 236 -9.72 8.66 -5.10
N HIS A 237 -9.55 9.94 -4.83
CA HIS A 237 -8.41 10.46 -4.08
C HIS A 237 -8.89 11.02 -2.75
N THR A 238 -8.14 10.71 -1.70
CA THR A 238 -8.50 11.14 -0.35
C THR A 238 -8.51 12.66 -0.19
N ASN A 239 -9.51 13.17 0.52
CA ASN A 239 -9.41 14.46 1.17
C ASN A 239 -8.67 14.32 2.51
N THR A 240 -8.52 15.38 3.28
CA THR A 240 -7.77 15.36 4.54
C THR A 240 -8.35 14.36 5.55
N GLU A 241 -9.68 14.23 5.64
CA GLU A 241 -10.32 13.29 6.57
C GLU A 241 -10.11 11.83 6.14
N GLY A 242 -10.21 11.55 4.84
CA GLY A 242 -9.90 10.23 4.30
C GLY A 242 -8.43 9.87 4.46
N ALA A 243 -7.53 10.82 4.21
CA ALA A 243 -6.10 10.64 4.41
C ALA A 243 -5.79 10.32 5.88
N ARG A 244 -6.41 11.03 6.82
CA ARG A 244 -6.27 10.79 8.25
C ARG A 244 -6.78 9.40 8.62
N CYS A 245 -8.01 9.08 8.23
CA CYS A 245 -8.62 7.79 8.53
C CYS A 245 -7.75 6.61 8.04
N ILE A 246 -7.25 6.69 6.80
CA ILE A 246 -6.41 5.64 6.20
C ILE A 246 -5.04 5.58 6.88
N GLY A 247 -4.38 6.71 7.09
CA GLY A 247 -3.04 6.74 7.70
C GLY A 247 -3.02 6.19 9.12
N GLU A 248 -3.98 6.59 9.95
CA GLU A 248 -4.15 6.07 11.31
C GLU A 248 -4.48 4.57 11.32
N TYR A 249 -5.30 4.12 10.36
CA TYR A 249 -5.63 2.69 10.23
C TYR A 249 -4.40 1.87 9.84
N ILE A 250 -3.63 2.31 8.83
CA ILE A 250 -2.42 1.61 8.36
C ILE A 250 -1.39 1.52 9.49
N ALA A 251 -1.16 2.59 10.25
CA ALA A 251 -0.23 2.58 11.38
C ALA A 251 -0.59 1.49 12.39
N ARG A 252 -1.84 1.47 12.86
CA ARG A 252 -2.33 0.44 13.80
C ARG A 252 -2.26 -0.98 13.21
N ALA A 253 -2.56 -1.13 11.92
CA ALA A 253 -2.53 -2.44 11.27
C ALA A 253 -1.09 -2.99 11.19
N ILE A 254 -0.11 -2.14 10.91
CA ILE A 254 1.30 -2.52 10.85
C ILE A 254 1.84 -2.86 12.24
N ASP A 255 1.47 -2.12 13.29
CA ASP A 255 1.83 -2.43 14.68
C ASP A 255 1.31 -3.82 15.08
N ASN A 256 0.04 -4.11 14.81
CA ASN A 256 -0.57 -5.42 15.10
C ASN A 256 0.07 -6.60 14.34
N ILE A 257 0.69 -6.35 13.18
CA ILE A 257 1.45 -7.37 12.42
C ILE A 257 2.81 -7.62 13.07
N SER A 258 3.39 -6.60 13.69
CA SER A 258 4.73 -6.65 14.30
C SER A 258 4.75 -7.42 15.62
N ASP A 259 3.61 -7.50 16.30
CA ASP A 259 3.47 -8.13 17.61
C ASP A 259 3.20 -9.66 17.53
N LYS A 260 3.12 -10.21 16.32
CA LYS A 260 2.91 -11.66 16.07
C LYS A 260 4.18 -12.34 15.60
#